data_4643886850c615485fd9e3e9b6e7e7a4
#
_entry.id   4643886850c615485fd9e3e9b6e7e7a4
#
_cell.length_a   1.000
_cell.length_b   1.000
_cell.length_c   1.000
_cell.angle_alpha   90.00
_cell.angle_beta   90.00
_cell.angle_gamma   90.00
#
_symmetry.space_group_name_H-M   'P 1'
#
loop_
_entity.id
_entity.type
_entity.pdbx_description
1 polymer ?
#
loop_
_entity_poly.entity_id
_entity_poly.type
_entity_poly.pdbx_seq_one_letter_code
_entity_poly.pdbx_strand_id
1 'polypeptide(L)'
;TDGVDGTDGEKGEKGDKGDKGDKGDKGDKGDKGDKGDKGDAGQNGSCSGYFYAETRIPRVFLNNGNAALSVYEKVNSGDLISTYLDKITLKKGHVYSVTISGSLQVVSNESNNSGNYSIQMTDGYDDDLCREVTRIKRDGTKIAQTNDQHSFNFTRIYDASDEDITLYFMFEQSAYNTRLESFKGTITITALD
;
A
#
# COMPACT_ATOMS: atom_id res chain seq x y z
N THR A 1 -44.15 -124.27 7.44
CA THR A 1 -44.70 -122.99 6.92
C THR A 1 -43.72 -121.94 7.29
N ASP A 2 -43.06 -121.50 6.26
CA ASP A 2 -42.01 -120.37 6.39
C ASP A 2 -42.73 -119.08 6.61
N GLY A 3 -42.17 -118.27 7.58
CA GLY A 3 -42.67 -116.97 7.87
C GLY A 3 -42.24 -115.97 6.81
N VAL A 4 -43.12 -115.08 6.43
CA VAL A 4 -42.86 -113.98 5.46
C VAL A 4 -42.04 -112.89 6.18
N ASP A 5 -40.89 -112.50 5.55
CA ASP A 5 -40.08 -111.42 6.04
C ASP A 5 -40.86 -110.12 6.11
N GLY A 6 -40.66 -109.38 7.21
CA GLY A 6 -41.28 -108.09 7.43
C GLY A 6 -40.70 -107.03 6.48
N THR A 7 -41.51 -106.09 5.99
CA THR A 7 -41.15 -104.99 5.11
C THR A 7 -40.34 -103.96 5.90
N ASP A 8 -39.29 -103.51 5.29
CA ASP A 8 -38.41 -102.39 5.86
C ASP A 8 -39.24 -101.12 6.13
N GLY A 9 -38.97 -100.49 7.26
CA GLY A 9 -39.63 -99.24 7.65
C GLY A 9 -39.29 -98.12 6.72
N GLU A 10 -40.19 -97.20 6.52
CA GLU A 10 -40.04 -96.03 5.68
C GLU A 10 -38.87 -95.16 6.15
N LYS A 11 -38.16 -94.61 5.21
CA LYS A 11 -37.01 -93.66 5.45
C LYS A 11 -37.53 -92.40 6.13
N GLY A 12 -36.94 -92.01 7.28
CA GLY A 12 -37.31 -90.83 8.02
C GLY A 12 -37.20 -89.57 7.15
N GLU A 13 -38.09 -88.64 7.40
CA GLU A 13 -38.14 -87.35 6.69
C GLU A 13 -36.83 -86.50 6.86
N LYS A 14 -36.50 -85.74 5.84
CA LYS A 14 -35.35 -84.87 5.86
C LYS A 14 -35.62 -83.74 6.84
N GLY A 15 -34.71 -83.48 7.82
CA GLY A 15 -34.84 -82.42 8.79
C GLY A 15 -34.97 -81.09 8.08
N ASP A 16 -35.69 -80.15 8.70
CA ASP A 16 -35.96 -78.81 8.22
C ASP A 16 -34.68 -78.04 8.03
N LYS A 17 -34.68 -77.15 7.04
CA LYS A 17 -33.56 -76.22 6.78
C LYS A 17 -33.47 -75.19 7.92
N GLY A 18 -32.34 -75.08 8.59
CA GLY A 18 -32.09 -74.09 9.64
C GLY A 18 -32.46 -72.69 9.17
N ASP A 19 -32.98 -71.91 10.07
CA ASP A 19 -33.34 -70.50 9.85
C ASP A 19 -32.18 -69.68 9.36
N LYS A 20 -32.48 -68.69 8.51
CA LYS A 20 -31.51 -67.76 8.03
C LYS A 20 -31.07 -66.86 9.19
N GLY A 21 -29.77 -66.79 9.49
CA GLY A 21 -29.22 -65.89 10.53
C GLY A 21 -29.70 -64.48 10.34
N ASP A 22 -29.89 -63.74 11.43
CA ASP A 22 -30.31 -62.36 11.46
C ASP A 22 -29.34 -61.51 10.72
N LYS A 23 -29.85 -60.46 10.11
CA LYS A 23 -29.03 -59.45 9.45
C LYS A 23 -28.26 -58.68 10.54
N GLY A 24 -26.93 -58.64 10.46
CA GLY A 24 -26.08 -57.85 11.38
C GLY A 24 -26.57 -56.42 11.47
N ASP A 25 -26.45 -55.85 12.64
CA ASP A 25 -26.81 -54.45 12.91
C ASP A 25 -26.02 -53.47 12.01
N LYS A 26 -26.66 -52.37 11.67
CA LYS A 26 -26.03 -51.30 10.91
C LYS A 26 -24.97 -50.66 11.81
N GLY A 27 -23.72 -50.63 11.37
CA GLY A 27 -22.63 -49.95 12.09
C GLY A 27 -23.01 -48.50 12.44
N ASP A 28 -22.56 -48.04 13.58
CA ASP A 28 -22.81 -46.69 14.08
C ASP A 28 -22.29 -45.63 13.10
N LYS A 29 -22.97 -44.54 13.05
CA LYS A 29 -22.52 -43.37 12.26
C LYS A 29 -21.24 -42.83 12.91
N GLY A 30 -20.16 -42.76 12.13
CA GLY A 30 -18.91 -42.14 12.59
C GLY A 30 -19.15 -40.75 13.18
N ASP A 31 -18.39 -40.41 14.21
CA ASP A 31 -18.45 -39.13 14.88
C ASP A 31 -18.23 -38.01 13.90
N LYS A 32 -18.87 -36.87 14.15
CA LYS A 32 -18.65 -35.65 13.39
C LYS A 32 -17.21 -35.15 13.66
N GLY A 33 -16.40 -34.98 12.63
CA GLY A 33 -15.06 -34.40 12.78
C GLY A 33 -15.10 -33.11 13.56
N ASP A 34 -14.06 -32.86 14.35
CA ASP A 34 -13.92 -31.68 15.16
C ASP A 34 -13.99 -30.43 14.26
N LYS A 35 -14.52 -29.35 14.83
CA LYS A 35 -14.49 -28.04 14.16
C LYS A 35 -13.05 -27.60 14.03
N GLY A 36 -12.59 -27.27 12.82
CA GLY A 36 -11.27 -26.70 12.61
C GLY A 36 -11.02 -25.52 13.54
N ASP A 37 -9.80 -25.37 13.98
CA ASP A 37 -9.37 -24.27 14.83
C ASP A 37 -9.77 -22.92 14.20
N LYS A 38 -10.09 -21.95 15.05
CA LYS A 38 -10.32 -20.57 14.61
C LYS A 38 -9.02 -20.08 14.00
N GLY A 39 -9.05 -19.63 12.77
CA GLY A 39 -7.91 -18.95 12.15
C GLY A 39 -7.38 -17.86 13.07
N ASP A 40 -6.08 -17.67 13.07
CA ASP A 40 -5.43 -16.62 13.84
C ASP A 40 -6.16 -15.30 13.61
N ALA A 41 -6.25 -14.48 14.66
CA ALA A 41 -6.73 -13.12 14.52
C ALA A 41 -5.86 -12.44 13.47
N GLY A 42 -6.47 -11.90 12.42
CA GLY A 42 -5.75 -11.03 11.49
C GLY A 42 -4.96 -10.03 12.31
N GLN A 43 -3.70 -9.82 11.99
CA GLN A 43 -2.92 -8.78 12.66
C GLN A 43 -3.77 -7.52 12.62
N ASN A 44 -3.94 -6.90 13.78
CA ASN A 44 -4.62 -5.61 13.85
C ASN A 44 -4.03 -4.75 12.73
N GLY A 45 -4.86 -4.15 11.90
CA GLY A 45 -4.44 -3.22 10.84
C GLY A 45 -3.87 -1.93 11.42
N SER A 46 -2.91 -2.05 12.34
CA SER A 46 -2.04 -0.95 12.75
C SER A 46 -1.07 -0.77 11.60
N CYS A 47 -1.09 0.39 10.97
CA CYS A 47 -0.03 0.75 10.03
C CYS A 47 1.32 0.46 10.70
N SER A 48 2.11 -0.40 10.06
CA SER A 48 3.38 -0.90 10.61
C SER A 48 4.43 0.19 10.73
N GLY A 49 4.21 1.35 10.08
CA GLY A 49 5.07 2.51 10.16
C GLY A 49 4.36 3.79 9.72
N TYR A 50 4.69 4.87 10.40
CA TYR A 50 4.19 6.21 10.13
C TYR A 50 5.31 7.23 10.22
N PHE A 51 5.38 8.12 9.24
CA PHE A 51 6.38 9.16 9.17
C PHE A 51 5.75 10.51 8.81
N TYR A 52 6.20 11.56 9.48
CA TYR A 52 5.82 12.93 9.19
C TYR A 52 7.04 13.85 9.24
N ALA A 53 7.22 14.65 8.21
CA ALA A 53 8.28 15.65 8.12
C ALA A 53 7.78 16.97 7.55
N GLU A 54 8.41 18.06 7.95
CA GLU A 54 8.32 19.34 7.25
C GLU A 54 9.39 19.40 6.16
N THR A 55 9.09 20.10 5.07
CA THR A 55 10.07 20.35 3.99
C THR A 55 10.27 21.82 3.74
N ARG A 56 11.49 22.17 3.30
CA ARG A 56 11.86 23.53 2.95
C ARG A 56 12.73 23.52 1.72
N ILE A 57 12.69 24.62 0.97
CA ILE A 57 13.67 24.88 -0.08
C ILE A 57 14.93 25.41 0.58
N PRO A 58 16.10 24.80 0.35
CA PRO A 58 17.34 25.17 1.05
C PRO A 58 17.84 26.56 0.63
N ARG A 59 17.45 27.02 -0.56
CA ARG A 59 17.83 28.34 -1.09
C ARG A 59 16.79 28.89 -2.06
N VAL A 60 16.69 30.19 -2.14
CA VAL A 60 15.85 30.92 -3.10
C VAL A 60 16.60 31.07 -4.43
N PHE A 61 15.95 30.80 -5.53
CA PHE A 61 16.46 31.05 -6.87
C PHE A 61 15.87 32.36 -7.42
N LEU A 62 16.68 33.12 -8.12
CA LEU A 62 16.23 34.38 -8.74
C LEU A 62 15.54 34.16 -10.08
N ASN A 63 15.90 33.09 -10.80
CA ASN A 63 15.37 32.78 -12.13
C ASN A 63 15.13 31.25 -12.21
N ASN A 64 15.97 30.57 -12.99
CA ASN A 64 15.90 29.13 -13.15
C ASN A 64 16.71 28.42 -12.07
N GLY A 65 16.24 27.30 -11.60
CA GLY A 65 16.97 26.49 -10.65
C GLY A 65 16.20 25.28 -10.16
N ASN A 66 16.95 24.33 -9.63
CA ASN A 66 16.42 23.17 -8.93
C ASN A 66 17.18 22.94 -7.63
N ALA A 67 16.52 22.31 -6.68
CA ALA A 67 17.15 21.86 -5.44
C ALA A 67 16.37 20.70 -4.84
N ALA A 68 17.09 19.80 -4.17
CA ALA A 68 16.44 18.87 -3.26
C ALA A 68 15.75 19.67 -2.14
N LEU A 69 14.56 19.25 -1.77
CA LEU A 69 13.86 19.77 -0.61
C LEU A 69 14.53 19.23 0.65
N SER A 70 14.88 20.13 1.57
CA SER A 70 15.36 19.71 2.87
C SER A 70 14.25 19.08 3.70
N VAL A 71 14.53 17.93 4.29
CA VAL A 71 13.58 17.13 5.06
C VAL A 71 13.87 17.27 6.55
N TYR A 72 12.88 17.71 7.31
CA TYR A 72 12.96 17.88 8.76
C TYR A 72 11.98 16.92 9.43
N GLU A 73 12.48 15.75 9.81
CA GLU A 73 11.69 14.73 10.51
C GLU A 73 11.08 15.30 11.79
N LYS A 74 9.80 15.02 12.01
CA LYS A 74 9.03 15.40 13.20
C LYS A 74 8.51 14.20 13.97
N VAL A 75 8.04 13.20 13.25
CA VAL A 75 7.53 11.96 13.81
C VAL A 75 7.97 10.81 12.92
N ASN A 76 8.50 9.78 13.52
CA ASN A 76 8.83 8.52 12.88
C ASN A 76 8.47 7.40 13.84
N SER A 77 7.45 6.64 13.50
CA SER A 77 6.96 5.51 14.30
C SER A 77 7.24 4.21 13.56
N GLY A 78 7.94 3.32 14.22
CA GLY A 78 8.42 2.07 13.62
C GLY A 78 9.79 2.25 12.97
N ASP A 79 10.36 1.11 12.55
CA ASP A 79 11.72 1.07 11.98
C ASP A 79 11.71 0.94 10.45
N LEU A 80 10.55 1.20 9.80
CA LEU A 80 10.34 0.95 8.38
C LEU A 80 10.77 2.11 7.48
N ILE A 81 10.91 3.30 8.04
CA ILE A 81 11.24 4.51 7.30
C ILE A 81 12.46 5.14 7.95
N SER A 82 13.44 5.50 7.17
CA SER A 82 14.64 6.16 7.67
C SER A 82 15.00 7.38 6.82
N THR A 83 15.64 8.36 7.44
CA THR A 83 16.10 9.58 6.78
C THR A 83 17.62 9.69 6.85
N TYR A 84 18.22 10.10 5.76
CA TYR A 84 19.62 10.46 5.71
C TYR A 84 19.82 11.66 4.78
N LEU A 85 20.26 12.78 5.33
CA LEU A 85 20.26 14.08 4.64
C LEU A 85 18.83 14.42 4.14
N ASP A 86 18.68 14.70 2.86
CA ASP A 86 17.39 15.04 2.24
C ASP A 86 16.70 13.82 1.56
N LYS A 87 17.15 12.60 1.90
CA LYS A 87 16.63 11.35 1.34
C LYS A 87 15.79 10.60 2.36
N ILE A 88 14.75 9.93 1.89
CA ILE A 88 13.89 9.07 2.70
C ILE A 88 13.98 7.66 2.13
N THR A 89 14.34 6.69 2.96
CA THR A 89 14.39 5.29 2.56
C THR A 89 13.20 4.54 3.15
N LEU A 90 12.46 3.88 2.29
CA LEU A 90 11.38 2.95 2.59
C LEU A 90 11.98 1.54 2.61
N LYS A 91 11.90 0.84 3.73
CA LYS A 91 12.44 -0.52 3.86
C LYS A 91 11.63 -1.53 3.07
N LYS A 92 12.33 -2.53 2.53
CA LYS A 92 11.72 -3.63 1.79
C LYS A 92 10.72 -4.45 2.62
N GLY A 93 9.83 -5.12 1.93
CA GLY A 93 8.81 -6.01 2.49
C GLY A 93 7.45 -5.34 2.69
N HIS A 94 7.29 -4.09 2.29
CA HIS A 94 6.10 -3.29 2.56
C HIS A 94 5.67 -2.44 1.36
N VAL A 95 4.41 -2.03 1.39
CA VAL A 95 3.84 -1.04 0.45
C VAL A 95 3.57 0.26 1.20
N TYR A 96 3.93 1.38 0.60
CA TYR A 96 3.85 2.68 1.25
C TYR A 96 2.99 3.67 0.49
N SER A 97 2.17 4.41 1.21
CA SER A 97 1.54 5.63 0.71
C SER A 97 2.41 6.83 1.08
N VAL A 98 2.86 7.58 0.10
CA VAL A 98 3.71 8.77 0.27
C VAL A 98 2.96 9.98 -0.25
N THR A 99 2.74 10.95 0.61
CA THR A 99 2.08 12.21 0.27
C THR A 99 3.01 13.38 0.54
N ILE A 100 3.15 14.27 -0.44
CA ILE A 100 3.70 15.61 -0.23
C ILE A 100 2.61 16.65 -0.44
N SER A 101 2.46 17.57 0.50
CA SER A 101 1.47 18.63 0.45
C SER A 101 2.02 19.94 0.97
N GLY A 102 1.39 21.03 0.58
CA GLY A 102 1.84 22.33 1.06
C GLY A 102 1.33 23.50 0.23
N SER A 103 2.06 24.60 0.32
CA SER A 103 1.79 25.81 -0.46
C SER A 103 3.09 26.54 -0.81
N LEU A 104 3.02 27.26 -1.91
CA LEU A 104 4.06 28.22 -2.29
C LEU A 104 3.43 29.57 -2.63
N GLN A 105 4.20 30.64 -2.44
CA GLN A 105 3.80 31.99 -2.77
C GLN A 105 4.80 32.55 -3.78
N VAL A 106 4.27 33.06 -4.87
CA VAL A 106 5.06 33.64 -5.97
C VAL A 106 4.73 35.10 -6.08
N VAL A 107 5.74 35.92 -6.23
CA VAL A 107 5.62 37.39 -6.36
C VAL A 107 6.33 37.90 -7.59
N SER A 108 5.79 38.95 -8.18
CA SER A 108 6.41 39.69 -9.25
C SER A 108 6.12 41.19 -9.09
N ASN A 109 7.12 42.02 -9.37
CA ASN A 109 6.97 43.45 -9.42
C ASN A 109 6.94 44.01 -10.86
N GLU A 110 7.05 43.11 -11.84
CA GLU A 110 7.19 43.46 -13.25
C GLU A 110 5.91 43.09 -14.01
N SER A 111 5.56 43.91 -14.99
CA SER A 111 4.41 43.70 -15.86
C SER A 111 4.62 42.58 -16.89
N ASN A 112 5.88 42.23 -17.14
CA ASN A 112 6.25 41.14 -18.05
C ASN A 112 6.93 40.04 -17.26
N ASN A 113 6.15 39.07 -16.83
CA ASN A 113 6.61 38.00 -15.96
C ASN A 113 6.09 36.64 -16.46
N SER A 114 6.82 35.61 -16.09
CA SER A 114 6.39 34.22 -16.26
C SER A 114 7.10 33.33 -15.24
N GLY A 115 6.47 32.26 -14.88
CA GLY A 115 7.08 31.26 -13.99
C GLY A 115 6.39 29.92 -14.10
N ASN A 116 7.19 28.87 -14.07
CA ASN A 116 6.76 27.50 -13.89
C ASN A 116 7.46 26.97 -12.65
N TYR A 117 6.68 26.45 -11.72
CA TYR A 117 7.14 25.94 -10.44
C TYR A 117 6.61 24.53 -10.27
N SER A 118 7.50 23.59 -10.07
CA SER A 118 7.15 22.17 -9.98
C SER A 118 7.82 21.49 -8.80
N ILE A 119 7.17 20.43 -8.32
CA ILE A 119 7.68 19.55 -7.30
C ILE A 119 7.74 18.15 -7.91
N GLN A 120 8.88 17.52 -7.74
CA GLN A 120 9.17 16.17 -8.19
C GLN A 120 9.30 15.27 -6.96
N MET A 121 8.65 14.13 -7.00
CA MET A 121 8.80 13.01 -6.07
C MET A 121 9.31 11.83 -6.91
N THR A 122 10.52 11.36 -6.66
CA THR A 122 11.17 10.33 -7.48
C THR A 122 11.95 9.34 -6.63
N ASP A 123 12.02 8.11 -7.08
CA ASP A 123 12.89 7.06 -6.56
C ASP A 123 14.21 6.94 -7.34
N GLY A 124 14.42 7.82 -8.31
CA GLY A 124 15.61 7.84 -9.16
C GLY A 124 15.53 6.94 -10.40
N TYR A 125 14.52 6.11 -10.49
CA TYR A 125 14.28 5.22 -11.65
C TYR A 125 13.11 5.71 -12.51
N ASP A 126 12.18 6.40 -11.93
CA ASP A 126 10.95 6.86 -12.55
C ASP A 126 10.90 8.40 -12.50
N ASP A 127 11.43 9.02 -13.52
CA ASP A 127 11.56 10.48 -13.63
C ASP A 127 10.21 11.22 -13.72
N ASP A 128 9.10 10.50 -13.84
CA ASP A 128 7.84 11.06 -14.32
C ASP A 128 6.94 11.69 -13.27
N LEU A 129 7.38 11.84 -12.03
CA LEU A 129 6.53 12.45 -10.99
C LEU A 129 6.85 13.90 -10.71
N CYS A 130 7.22 14.62 -11.75
CA CYS A 130 7.18 16.06 -11.70
C CYS A 130 5.72 16.55 -11.76
N ARG A 131 5.31 17.31 -10.77
CA ARG A 131 4.01 17.98 -10.76
C ARG A 131 4.20 19.47 -10.87
N GLU A 132 3.61 20.04 -11.92
CA GLU A 132 3.52 21.48 -12.04
C GLU A 132 2.58 22.00 -10.94
N VAL A 133 3.13 22.82 -10.05
CA VAL A 133 2.36 23.44 -8.97
C VAL A 133 1.63 24.66 -9.49
N THR A 134 2.35 25.48 -10.24
CA THR A 134 1.76 26.68 -10.84
C THR A 134 2.53 27.10 -12.08
N ARG A 135 1.80 27.65 -13.03
CA ARG A 135 2.35 28.32 -14.21
C ARG A 135 1.78 29.73 -14.29
N ILE A 136 2.67 30.71 -14.22
CA ILE A 136 2.34 32.09 -14.48
C ILE A 136 2.63 32.38 -15.97
N LYS A 137 1.61 32.76 -16.72
CA LYS A 137 1.75 33.04 -18.16
C LYS A 137 2.28 34.46 -18.37
N ARG A 138 3.10 34.58 -19.37
CA ARG A 138 3.51 35.85 -19.94
C ARG A 138 2.41 36.33 -20.88
N ASP A 139 1.54 37.22 -20.44
CA ASP A 139 0.44 37.70 -21.28
C ASP A 139 0.59 39.16 -21.71
N GLY A 140 1.64 39.85 -21.32
CA GLY A 140 1.90 41.23 -21.68
C GLY A 140 0.92 42.25 -21.08
N THR A 141 -0.10 41.78 -20.34
CA THR A 141 -1.00 42.65 -19.58
C THR A 141 -0.34 43.03 -18.27
N LYS A 142 -0.55 44.25 -17.84
CA LYS A 142 -0.01 44.81 -16.58
C LYS A 142 -0.57 44.00 -15.39
N ILE A 143 0.08 42.93 -15.00
CA ILE A 143 -0.14 42.35 -13.69
C ILE A 143 0.76 43.11 -12.73
N ALA A 144 0.23 44.15 -12.18
CA ALA A 144 0.89 44.85 -11.09
C ALA A 144 0.86 43.92 -9.88
N GLN A 145 2.04 43.51 -9.40
CA GLN A 145 2.25 42.78 -8.17
C GLN A 145 1.42 41.48 -8.07
N THR A 146 1.89 40.43 -8.70
CA THR A 146 1.37 39.09 -8.46
C THR A 146 1.78 38.65 -7.06
N ASN A 147 0.81 38.41 -6.20
CA ASN A 147 1.00 37.83 -4.88
C ASN A 147 0.11 36.58 -4.79
N ASP A 148 0.49 35.58 -5.56
CA ASP A 148 -0.31 34.38 -5.72
C ASP A 148 0.17 33.26 -4.81
N GLN A 149 -0.75 32.73 -4.03
CA GLN A 149 -0.53 31.56 -3.21
C GLN A 149 -1.15 30.32 -3.88
N HIS A 150 -0.36 29.29 -4.06
CA HIS A 150 -0.73 28.06 -4.69
C HIS A 150 -0.55 26.89 -3.73
N SER A 151 -1.58 26.06 -3.62
CA SER A 151 -1.54 24.85 -2.82
C SER A 151 -1.24 23.64 -3.70
N PHE A 152 -0.58 22.64 -3.14
CA PHE A 152 -0.31 21.37 -3.79
C PHE A 152 -0.56 20.20 -2.84
N ASN A 153 -0.93 19.06 -3.43
CA ASN A 153 -1.10 17.79 -2.72
C ASN A 153 -0.92 16.65 -3.72
N PHE A 154 0.11 15.86 -3.55
CA PHE A 154 0.43 14.72 -4.40
C PHE A 154 0.62 13.48 -3.56
N THR A 155 0.01 12.39 -3.97
CA THR A 155 0.18 11.08 -3.32
C THR A 155 0.60 10.05 -4.36
N ARG A 156 1.55 9.20 -3.98
CA ARG A 156 1.96 8.02 -4.74
C ARG A 156 2.05 6.81 -3.81
N ILE A 157 1.77 5.66 -4.37
CA ILE A 157 2.02 4.37 -3.74
C ILE A 157 3.36 3.84 -4.26
N TYR A 158 4.22 3.43 -3.35
CA TYR A 158 5.49 2.77 -3.63
C TYR A 158 5.42 1.33 -3.12
N ASP A 159 5.67 0.40 -4.02
CA ASP A 159 5.79 -1.01 -3.71
C ASP A 159 7.27 -1.35 -3.47
N ALA A 160 7.64 -1.47 -2.21
CA ALA A 160 8.97 -1.84 -1.76
C ALA A 160 9.04 -3.32 -1.34
N SER A 161 8.19 -4.19 -1.88
CA SER A 161 8.12 -5.60 -1.49
C SER A 161 9.46 -6.33 -1.66
N ASP A 162 10.20 -6.01 -2.72
CA ASP A 162 11.41 -6.72 -3.10
C ASP A 162 12.71 -6.05 -2.64
N GLU A 163 12.75 -4.71 -2.60
CA GLU A 163 13.95 -3.95 -2.27
C GLU A 163 13.63 -2.63 -1.55
N ASP A 164 14.64 -2.05 -0.90
CA ASP A 164 14.53 -0.72 -0.30
C ASP A 164 14.39 0.33 -1.39
N ILE A 165 13.46 1.26 -1.22
CA ILE A 165 13.27 2.39 -2.13
C ILE A 165 13.76 3.68 -1.48
N THR A 166 14.64 4.40 -2.16
CA THR A 166 15.13 5.71 -1.69
C THR A 166 14.44 6.82 -2.46
N LEU A 167 13.70 7.67 -1.76
CA LEU A 167 12.96 8.78 -2.32
C LEU A 167 13.70 10.09 -2.22
N TYR A 168 13.52 10.90 -3.25
CA TYR A 168 14.01 12.27 -3.37
C TYR A 168 12.84 13.21 -3.66
N PHE A 169 12.88 14.37 -3.05
CA PHE A 169 11.90 15.42 -3.30
C PHE A 169 12.63 16.64 -3.84
N MET A 170 12.27 17.01 -5.07
CA MET A 170 12.95 18.08 -5.77
C MET A 170 11.99 19.24 -6.01
N PHE A 171 12.50 20.44 -5.89
CA PHE A 171 11.84 21.66 -6.35
C PHE A 171 12.54 22.18 -7.59
N GLU A 172 11.78 22.55 -8.59
CA GLU A 172 12.28 23.16 -9.81
C GLU A 172 11.51 24.43 -10.12
N GLN A 173 12.22 25.44 -10.57
CA GLN A 173 11.61 26.65 -11.12
C GLN A 173 12.27 27.04 -12.43
N SER A 174 11.43 27.49 -13.37
CA SER A 174 11.82 28.22 -14.58
C SER A 174 11.06 29.52 -14.60
N ALA A 175 11.73 30.62 -14.27
CA ALA A 175 11.07 31.89 -13.98
C ALA A 175 11.71 33.04 -14.73
N TYR A 176 10.89 34.06 -15.04
CA TYR A 176 11.30 35.34 -15.59
C TYR A 176 10.52 36.43 -14.86
N ASN A 177 11.24 37.35 -14.25
CA ASN A 177 10.69 38.46 -13.45
C ASN A 177 9.69 38.00 -12.35
N THR A 178 9.79 36.75 -11.92
CA THR A 178 9.04 36.20 -10.78
C THR A 178 10.00 35.57 -9.80
N ARG A 179 9.66 35.60 -8.54
CA ARG A 179 10.42 34.92 -7.48
C ARG A 179 9.50 34.15 -6.56
N LEU A 180 10.02 33.08 -6.01
CA LEU A 180 9.41 32.39 -4.90
C LEU A 180 9.59 33.22 -3.63
N GLU A 181 8.50 33.62 -2.99
CA GLU A 181 8.52 34.38 -1.73
C GLU A 181 8.49 33.45 -0.52
N SER A 182 7.69 32.41 -0.58
CA SER A 182 7.62 31.41 0.48
C SER A 182 7.30 30.02 -0.05
N PHE A 183 7.77 29.03 0.67
CA PHE A 183 7.44 27.62 0.48
C PHE A 183 7.20 26.96 1.84
N LYS A 184 6.12 26.22 1.96
CA LYS A 184 5.80 25.39 3.11
C LYS A 184 5.33 24.04 2.60
N GLY A 185 5.99 22.98 3.00
CA GLY A 185 5.63 21.63 2.59
C GLY A 185 5.73 20.65 3.74
N THR A 186 4.97 19.57 3.62
CA THR A 186 4.98 18.44 4.53
C THR A 186 5.03 17.15 3.75
N ILE A 187 5.71 16.16 4.30
CA ILE A 187 5.74 14.79 3.79
C ILE A 187 5.11 13.90 4.84
N THR A 188 4.15 13.08 4.41
CA THR A 188 3.53 12.04 5.23
C THR A 188 3.70 10.70 4.53
N ILE A 189 4.17 9.71 5.25
CA ILE A 189 4.34 8.35 4.74
C ILE A 189 3.67 7.38 5.71
N THR A 190 2.95 6.41 5.17
CA THR A 190 2.29 5.36 5.91
C THR A 190 2.55 4.03 5.24
N ALA A 191 3.02 3.03 5.99
CA ALA A 191 3.03 1.65 5.54
C ALA A 191 1.57 1.13 5.53
N LEU A 192 1.19 0.44 4.45
CA LEU A 192 -0.20 0.04 4.19
C LEU A 192 -0.52 -1.39 4.64
N ASP A 193 0.47 -2.14 5.08
CA ASP A 193 0.41 -3.57 5.47
C ASP A 193 0.90 -3.84 6.90
#